data_bd80e93a5feb1e0bd6acd6a5966c3c45
#
_entry.id   bd80e93a5feb1e0bd6acd6a5966c3c45
#
_cell.length_a   1.000
_cell.length_b   1.000
_cell.length_c   1.000
_cell.angle_alpha   90.00
_cell.angle_beta   90.00
_cell.angle_gamma   90.00
#
_symmetry.space_group_name_H-M   'P 1'
#
loop_
_entity.id
_entity.type
_entity.pdbx_description
1 polymer ?
#
loop_
_entity_poly.entity_id
_entity_poly.type
_entity_poly.pdbx_seq_one_letter_code
_entity_poly.pdbx_strand_id
1 'polypeptide(L)'
;MFTTTQSVENTTAAPVRLAPYGIIARHGIPSDLMNFYILHEGVISVTDGQLNELKYKKIMDLPVDPAEGAAAQRIDVTGNGWIGFTDHYWMTTLIPSPTQPFTAVTKYTQATDTFQTDIRMPVMTVG
;
A
#
# COMPACT_ATOMS: atom_id res chain seq x y z
N MET A 1 -7.20 -15.06 8.00
CA MET A 1 -6.10 -14.58 7.15
C MET A 1 -6.13 -15.30 5.82
N PHE A 2 -5.93 -14.59 4.73
CA PHE A 2 -5.83 -15.19 3.40
C PHE A 2 -4.37 -15.11 2.93
N THR A 3 -3.85 -16.21 2.39
CA THR A 3 -2.53 -16.23 1.79
C THR A 3 -2.69 -16.25 0.27
N THR A 4 -2.07 -15.27 -0.39
CA THR A 4 -2.08 -15.17 -1.84
C THR A 4 -0.69 -15.47 -2.37
N THR A 5 -0.61 -16.41 -3.31
CA THR A 5 0.64 -16.75 -3.98
C THR A 5 0.54 -16.32 -5.44
N GLN A 6 1.52 -15.53 -5.87
CA GLN A 6 1.65 -15.11 -7.27
C GLN A 6 2.81 -15.85 -7.91
N SER A 7 2.60 -16.36 -9.10
CA SER A 7 3.66 -17.01 -9.87
C SER A 7 3.57 -16.56 -11.32
N VAL A 8 4.72 -16.58 -11.99
CA VAL A 8 4.81 -16.20 -13.40
C VAL A 8 5.75 -17.18 -14.12
N GLU A 9 5.34 -17.56 -15.32
CA GLU A 9 6.15 -18.39 -16.22
C GLU A 9 6.38 -17.62 -17.50
N ASN A 10 7.64 -17.53 -17.92
CA ASN A 10 7.99 -16.89 -19.19
C ASN A 10 8.10 -17.95 -20.28
N THR A 11 7.15 -17.93 -21.22
CA THR A 11 7.11 -18.84 -22.36
C THR A 11 7.69 -18.23 -23.63
N THR A 12 8.24 -17.02 -23.55
CA THR A 12 8.85 -16.33 -24.70
C THR A 12 10.32 -16.69 -24.83
N ALA A 13 10.91 -16.33 -25.97
CA ALA A 13 12.33 -16.60 -26.26
C ALA A 13 13.30 -15.65 -25.55
N ALA A 14 12.80 -14.56 -24.96
CA ALA A 14 13.62 -13.53 -24.32
C ALA A 14 13.27 -13.37 -22.84
N PRO A 15 14.24 -12.99 -21.98
CA PRO A 15 13.94 -12.68 -20.57
C PRO A 15 12.96 -11.51 -20.44
N VAL A 16 12.12 -11.55 -19.39
CA VAL A 16 11.15 -10.50 -19.09
C VAL A 16 11.44 -9.95 -17.70
N ARG A 17 11.36 -8.63 -17.54
CA ARG A 17 11.51 -7.96 -16.25
C ARG A 17 10.14 -7.62 -15.68
N LEU A 18 9.87 -8.10 -14.49
CA LEU A 18 8.58 -7.94 -13.82
C LEU A 18 8.78 -7.55 -12.36
N ALA A 19 7.80 -6.85 -11.82
CA ALA A 19 7.76 -6.51 -10.40
C ALA A 19 6.40 -6.89 -9.83
N PRO A 20 6.33 -7.84 -8.87
CA PRO A 20 5.08 -8.16 -8.20
C PRO A 20 4.58 -6.98 -7.38
N TYR A 21 3.27 -6.83 -7.29
CA TYR A 21 2.66 -5.82 -6.44
C TYR A 21 1.32 -6.30 -5.89
N GLY A 22 0.88 -5.65 -4.80
CA GLY A 22 -0.45 -5.81 -4.24
C GLY A 22 -1.06 -4.47 -3.93
N ILE A 23 -2.38 -4.36 -4.06
CA ILE A 23 -3.11 -3.10 -3.90
C ILE A 23 -4.34 -3.32 -3.04
N ILE A 24 -4.60 -2.36 -2.13
CA ILE A 24 -5.92 -2.18 -1.50
C ILE A 24 -6.40 -0.80 -1.88
N ALA A 25 -7.58 -0.72 -2.49
CA ALA A 25 -8.20 0.54 -2.87
C ALA A 25 -9.48 0.76 -2.08
N ARG A 26 -9.69 2.01 -1.64
CA ARG A 26 -10.90 2.43 -0.93
C ARG A 26 -11.47 3.67 -1.61
N HIS A 27 -12.74 3.59 -1.95
CA HIS A 27 -13.46 4.71 -2.57
C HIS A 27 -14.11 5.57 -1.50
N GLY A 28 -13.67 6.83 -1.40
CA GLY A 28 -14.23 7.81 -0.49
C GLY A 28 -13.85 7.61 0.97
N ILE A 29 -14.24 8.56 1.80
CA ILE A 29 -14.09 8.51 3.25
C ILE A 29 -15.29 7.73 3.83
N PRO A 30 -15.10 6.92 4.90
CA PRO A 30 -16.22 6.24 5.52
C PRO A 30 -17.31 7.22 5.95
N SER A 31 -18.58 6.89 5.67
CA SER A 31 -19.71 7.73 6.03
C SER A 31 -19.90 7.83 7.54
N ASP A 32 -19.40 6.85 8.28
CA ASP A 32 -19.44 6.77 9.73
C ASP A 32 -18.12 7.18 10.38
N LEU A 33 -17.30 7.98 9.69
CA LEU A 33 -16.02 8.42 10.20
C LEU A 33 -16.18 9.15 11.53
N MET A 34 -15.55 8.61 12.55
CA MET A 34 -15.55 9.18 13.89
C MET A 34 -14.16 9.76 14.17
N ASN A 35 -14.10 11.09 14.33
CA ASN A 35 -12.83 11.79 14.55
C ASN A 35 -12.36 11.67 16.01
N PHE A 36 -12.40 10.47 16.56
CA PHE A 36 -11.84 10.22 17.89
C PHE A 36 -10.34 10.06 17.80
N TYR A 37 -9.61 10.82 18.62
CA TYR A 37 -8.15 10.75 18.63
C TYR A 37 -7.60 9.45 19.23
N ILE A 38 -8.43 8.65 19.88
CA ILE A 38 -8.04 7.34 20.43
C ILE A 38 -8.27 6.20 19.44
N LEU A 39 -8.96 6.45 18.34
CA LEU A 39 -9.27 5.45 17.33
C LEU A 39 -8.76 5.94 15.98
N HIS A 40 -7.78 5.23 15.44
CA HIS A 40 -7.25 5.57 14.12
C HIS A 40 -8.14 5.01 13.02
N GLU A 41 -8.51 5.87 12.06
CA GLU A 41 -9.16 5.49 10.81
C GLU A 41 -8.37 6.07 9.66
N GLY A 42 -7.94 5.22 8.73
CA GLY A 42 -7.11 5.59 7.60
C GLY A 42 -6.08 4.51 7.29
N VAL A 43 -4.91 4.95 6.84
CA VAL A 43 -3.80 4.05 6.53
C VAL A 43 -3.02 3.74 7.79
N ILE A 44 -2.69 2.47 7.95
CA ILE A 44 -1.81 1.98 9.02
C ILE A 44 -0.73 1.12 8.38
N SER A 45 0.50 1.29 8.83
CA SER A 45 1.63 0.51 8.32
C SER A 45 2.69 0.29 9.37
N VAL A 46 3.44 -0.78 9.20
CA VAL A 46 4.70 -1.00 9.89
C VAL A 46 5.79 -1.06 8.82
N THR A 47 6.81 -0.23 8.97
CA THR A 47 7.92 -0.16 8.02
C THR A 47 9.22 -0.33 8.79
N ASP A 48 9.90 -1.47 8.58
CA ASP A 48 11.12 -1.84 9.31
C ASP A 48 10.93 -1.75 10.83
N GLY A 49 9.78 -2.23 11.32
CA GLY A 49 9.45 -2.26 12.74
C GLY A 49 8.85 -0.97 13.30
N GLN A 50 8.72 0.07 12.49
CA GLN A 50 8.15 1.35 12.92
C GLN A 50 6.69 1.47 12.51
N LEU A 51 5.81 1.74 13.49
CA LEU A 51 4.39 1.97 13.25
C LEU A 51 4.16 3.37 12.68
N ASN A 52 3.38 3.45 11.62
CA ASN A 52 2.96 4.71 10.99
C ASN A 52 1.45 4.72 10.82
N GLU A 53 0.83 5.86 11.08
CA GLU A 53 -0.60 6.05 10.94
C GLU A 53 -0.87 7.35 10.18
N LEU A 54 -1.73 7.27 9.14
CA LEU A 54 -2.14 8.42 8.35
C LEU A 54 -3.66 8.46 8.27
N LYS A 55 -4.26 9.48 8.87
CA LYS A 55 -5.71 9.71 8.74
C LYS A 55 -6.06 10.11 7.31
N TYR A 56 -7.29 9.83 6.89
CA TYR A 56 -7.74 10.12 5.51
C TYR A 56 -7.44 11.56 5.09
N LYS A 57 -7.71 12.53 5.95
CA LYS A 57 -7.45 13.96 5.65
C LYS A 57 -5.96 14.24 5.41
N LYS A 58 -5.08 13.56 6.15
CA LYS A 58 -3.63 13.70 5.96
C LYS A 58 -3.17 13.12 4.64
N ILE A 59 -3.79 12.03 4.20
CA ILE A 59 -3.46 11.42 2.90
C ILE A 59 -3.82 12.36 1.76
N MET A 60 -4.99 13.02 1.85
CA MET A 60 -5.42 14.01 0.86
C MET A 60 -4.47 15.20 0.76
N ASP A 61 -3.78 15.53 1.85
CA ASP A 61 -2.85 16.67 1.94
C ASP A 61 -1.41 16.31 1.63
N LEU A 62 -1.12 15.05 1.26
CA LEU A 62 0.23 14.64 0.89
C LEU A 62 0.71 15.40 -0.35
N PRO A 63 2.03 15.67 -0.46
CA PRO A 63 2.58 16.27 -1.67
C PRO A 63 2.31 15.41 -2.89
N VAL A 64 2.08 16.05 -4.04
CA VAL A 64 1.95 15.34 -5.31
C VAL A 64 3.29 14.72 -5.68
N ASP A 65 3.30 13.41 -5.92
CA ASP A 65 4.47 12.69 -6.42
C ASP A 65 4.35 12.60 -7.94
N PRO A 66 5.28 13.20 -8.72
CA PRO A 66 5.19 13.16 -10.18
C PRO A 66 5.21 11.74 -10.74
N ALA A 67 5.90 10.81 -10.08
CA ALA A 67 5.97 9.41 -10.51
C ALA A 67 4.63 8.70 -10.32
N GLU A 68 3.83 9.11 -9.33
CA GLU A 68 2.52 8.53 -9.08
C GLU A 68 1.39 9.32 -9.75
N GLY A 69 1.63 10.56 -10.12
CA GLY A 69 0.61 11.44 -10.68
C GLY A 69 -0.49 11.84 -9.69
N ALA A 70 -0.24 11.71 -8.40
CA ALA A 70 -1.22 11.98 -7.35
C ALA A 70 -0.52 12.30 -6.03
N ALA A 71 -1.27 12.79 -5.05
CA ALA A 71 -0.78 12.95 -3.68
C ALA A 71 -0.36 11.58 -3.13
N ALA A 72 0.91 11.42 -2.77
CA ALA A 72 1.44 10.12 -2.42
C ALA A 72 2.60 10.19 -1.43
N GLN A 73 2.77 9.10 -0.68
CA GLN A 73 3.92 8.85 0.18
C GLN A 73 4.50 7.48 -0.18
N ARG A 74 5.81 7.42 -0.33
CA ARG A 74 6.52 6.18 -0.65
C ARG A 74 7.57 5.92 0.43
N ILE A 75 7.57 4.71 0.97
CA ILE A 75 8.52 4.29 2.01
C ILE A 75 9.16 2.99 1.56
N ASP A 76 10.49 2.98 1.45
CA ASP A 76 11.23 1.76 1.16
C ASP A 76 11.40 0.95 2.44
N VAL A 77 11.05 -0.33 2.38
CA VAL A 77 11.09 -1.26 3.51
C VAL A 77 12.07 -2.36 3.17
N THR A 78 13.06 -2.59 4.05
CA THR A 78 14.07 -3.63 3.84
C THR A 78 13.56 -5.01 4.21
N GLY A 79 12.58 -5.07 5.11
CA GLY A 79 11.92 -6.28 5.55
C GLY A 79 11.07 -5.98 6.78
N ASN A 80 10.26 -6.93 7.22
CA ASN A 80 9.45 -6.79 8.42
C ASN A 80 8.50 -5.58 8.37
N GLY A 81 7.56 -5.64 7.43
CA GLY A 81 6.59 -4.57 7.29
C GLY A 81 5.28 -5.03 6.66
N TRP A 82 4.29 -4.16 6.76
CA TRP A 82 2.98 -4.35 6.16
C TRP A 82 2.27 -3.00 6.04
N ILE A 83 1.25 -2.93 5.21
CA ILE A 83 0.47 -1.70 5.02
C ILE A 83 -0.99 -2.05 4.72
N GLY A 84 -1.90 -1.21 5.17
CA GLY A 84 -3.32 -1.37 4.89
C GLY A 84 -4.16 -0.24 5.41
N PHE A 85 -5.45 -0.51 5.56
CA PHE A 85 -6.43 0.43 6.07
C PHE A 85 -7.07 -0.08 7.35
N THR A 86 -7.36 0.84 8.26
CA THR A 86 -8.27 0.60 9.38
C THR A 86 -9.45 1.55 9.25
N ASP A 87 -10.64 0.98 9.35
CA ASP A 87 -11.88 1.71 9.51
C ASP A 87 -12.55 1.26 10.80
N HIS A 88 -13.61 1.94 11.19
CA HIS A 88 -14.38 1.52 12.34
C HIS A 88 -14.87 0.08 12.12
N TYR A 89 -14.38 -0.85 12.98
CA TYR A 89 -14.64 -2.29 12.98
C TYR A 89 -13.95 -3.12 11.87
N TRP A 90 -13.19 -2.52 10.95
CA TRP A 90 -12.54 -3.26 9.87
C TRP A 90 -11.07 -2.92 9.76
N MET A 91 -10.28 -3.93 9.44
CA MET A 91 -8.86 -3.76 9.10
C MET A 91 -8.52 -4.68 7.94
N THR A 92 -7.90 -4.12 6.91
CA THR A 92 -7.42 -4.87 5.75
C THR A 92 -5.96 -4.52 5.51
N THR A 93 -5.09 -5.52 5.45
CA THR A 93 -3.65 -5.30 5.31
C THR A 93 -3.05 -6.22 4.26
N LEU A 94 -1.97 -5.71 3.63
CA LEU A 94 -1.07 -6.47 2.78
C LEU A 94 0.18 -6.77 3.57
N ILE A 95 0.48 -8.05 3.75
CA ILE A 95 1.60 -8.51 4.57
C ILE A 95 2.54 -9.33 3.69
N PRO A 96 3.65 -8.75 3.19
CA PRO A 96 4.66 -9.52 2.47
C PRO A 96 5.38 -10.51 3.38
N SER A 97 6.10 -11.45 2.77
CA SER A 97 6.97 -12.36 3.54
C SER A 97 7.92 -11.55 4.42
N PRO A 98 8.23 -12.00 5.66
CA PRO A 98 8.97 -11.19 6.64
C PRO A 98 10.35 -10.71 6.19
N THR A 99 10.98 -11.40 5.26
CA THR A 99 12.31 -11.03 4.74
C THR A 99 12.25 -10.35 3.37
N GLN A 100 11.05 -10.09 2.85
CA GLN A 100 10.88 -9.51 1.51
C GLN A 100 11.00 -8.00 1.56
N PRO A 101 12.01 -7.38 0.88
CA PRO A 101 12.03 -5.93 0.70
C PRO A 101 10.89 -5.49 -0.22
N PHE A 102 10.33 -4.32 0.05
CA PHE A 102 9.27 -3.76 -0.78
C PHE A 102 9.18 -2.25 -0.59
N THR A 103 8.49 -1.57 -1.49
CA THR A 103 8.11 -0.17 -1.32
C THR A 103 6.65 -0.09 -0.92
N ALA A 104 6.37 0.54 0.21
CA ALA A 104 5.02 0.79 0.68
C ALA A 104 4.57 2.15 0.13
N VAL A 105 3.46 2.18 -0.58
CA VAL A 105 2.93 3.40 -1.21
C VAL A 105 1.54 3.69 -0.66
N THR A 106 1.31 4.94 -0.27
CA THR A 106 -0.01 5.45 0.09
C THR A 106 -0.31 6.60 -0.84
N LYS A 107 -1.46 6.57 -1.51
CA LYS A 107 -1.83 7.67 -2.40
C LYS A 107 -3.33 7.95 -2.42
N TYR A 108 -3.67 9.18 -2.82
CA TYR A 108 -5.03 9.62 -3.01
C TYR A 108 -5.19 10.19 -4.41
N THR A 109 -6.13 9.66 -5.18
CA THR A 109 -6.47 10.15 -6.52
C THR A 109 -7.76 10.96 -6.43
N GLN A 110 -7.64 12.28 -6.56
CA GLN A 110 -8.77 13.19 -6.40
C GLN A 110 -9.86 12.96 -7.46
N ALA A 111 -9.47 12.69 -8.70
CA ALA A 111 -10.43 12.52 -9.80
C ALA A 111 -11.44 11.40 -9.55
N THR A 112 -11.05 10.36 -8.84
CA THR A 112 -11.89 9.21 -8.54
C THR A 112 -12.22 9.08 -7.06
N ASP A 113 -11.77 10.02 -6.22
CA ASP A 113 -11.91 9.99 -4.76
C ASP A 113 -11.49 8.62 -4.21
N THR A 114 -10.30 8.17 -4.61
CA THR A 114 -9.79 6.84 -4.26
C THR A 114 -8.54 6.94 -3.41
N PHE A 115 -8.58 6.30 -2.24
CA PHE A 115 -7.43 6.07 -1.38
C PHE A 115 -6.85 4.70 -1.72
N GLN A 116 -5.52 4.60 -1.81
CA GLN A 116 -4.86 3.38 -2.22
C GLN A 116 -3.62 3.14 -1.38
N THR A 117 -3.41 1.88 -0.96
CA THR A 117 -2.14 1.43 -0.42
C THR A 117 -1.61 0.31 -1.30
N ASP A 118 -0.31 0.36 -1.59
CA ASP A 118 0.37 -0.63 -2.41
C ASP A 118 1.56 -1.19 -1.68
N ILE A 119 1.87 -2.45 -2.00
CA ILE A 119 3.20 -3.01 -1.80
C ILE A 119 3.78 -3.31 -3.19
N ARG A 120 5.01 -2.85 -3.43
CA ARG A 120 5.70 -3.06 -4.71
C ARG A 120 7.04 -3.74 -4.45
N MET A 121 7.19 -4.95 -4.96
CA MET A 121 8.43 -5.70 -4.83
C MET A 121 9.46 -5.19 -5.84
N PRO A 122 10.75 -5.45 -5.61
CA PRO A 122 11.79 -5.13 -6.59
C PRO A 122 11.56 -5.82 -7.92
N VAL A 123 12.03 -5.20 -8.99
CA VAL A 123 11.99 -5.79 -10.32
C VAL A 123 12.85 -7.05 -10.35
N MET A 124 12.31 -8.12 -10.91
CA MET A 124 13.02 -9.37 -11.12
C MET A 124 13.04 -9.73 -12.60
N THR A 125 14.04 -10.50 -13.00
CA THR A 125 14.15 -11.03 -14.37
C THR A 125 13.63 -12.47 -14.37
N VAL A 126 12.70 -12.75 -15.29
CA VAL A 126 12.14 -14.09 -15.47
C VAL A 126 12.66 -14.65 -16.80
N GLY A 127 13.46 -15.69 -16.68
CA GLY A 127 14.09 -16.35 -17.82
C GLY A 127 13.24 -17.41 -18.50
#